data_1d85913deeb129d1869dfc6a9fd9c17b
#
_entry.id   1d85913deeb129d1869dfc6a9fd9c17b
#
_cell.length_a   1.000
_cell.length_b   1.000
_cell.length_c   1.000
_cell.angle_alpha   90.00
_cell.angle_beta   90.00
_cell.angle_gamma   90.00
#
_symmetry.space_group_name_H-M   'P 1'
#
loop_
_entity.id
_entity.type
_entity.pdbx_description
1 polymer ?
#
loop_
_entity_poly.entity_id
_entity_poly.type
_entity_poly.pdbx_seq_one_letter_code
_entity_poly.pdbx_strand_id
1 'polypeptide(L)' 'MEDNLHLKGEFTKPECDRFRELCNFTEDERKVFDLRVKGKSIVEISMSLCMAEATVNRRIKAIKRKIYRVL' A
#
# COMPACT_ATOMS: atom_id res chain seq x y z
N MET A 1 5.37 -0.01 -18.76
CA MET A 1 4.38 1.02 -18.47
C MET A 1 4.59 1.63 -17.10
N GLU A 2 4.54 2.92 -17.00
CA GLU A 2 4.70 3.63 -15.74
C GLU A 2 3.48 3.41 -14.85
N ASP A 3 3.76 3.21 -13.58
CA ASP A 3 2.72 3.14 -12.57
C ASP A 3 2.55 4.54 -11.99
N ASN A 4 1.46 5.21 -12.32
CA ASN A 4 1.21 6.58 -11.90
C ASN A 4 0.49 6.68 -10.56
N LEU A 5 0.14 5.56 -9.97
CA LEU A 5 -0.57 5.54 -8.70
C LEU A 5 0.39 5.72 -7.53
N HIS A 6 0.13 6.74 -6.73
CA HIS A 6 0.88 6.99 -5.50
C HIS A 6 -0.04 6.76 -4.33
N LEU A 7 0.36 5.93 -3.38
CA LEU A 7 -0.47 5.64 -2.21
C LEU A 7 -0.42 6.77 -1.19
N LYS A 8 0.72 7.45 -1.12
CA LYS A 8 0.96 8.47 -0.11
C LYS A 8 0.13 9.71 -0.36
N GLY A 9 -0.89 9.94 0.48
CA GLY A 9 -1.68 11.16 0.41
C GLY A 9 -2.61 11.26 -0.78
N GLU A 10 -2.78 10.21 -1.56
CA GLU A 10 -3.59 10.27 -2.78
C GLU A 10 -5.05 9.99 -2.55
N PHE A 11 -5.37 9.23 -1.50
CA PHE A 11 -6.74 8.81 -1.25
C PHE A 11 -7.28 9.39 0.04
N THR A 12 -8.59 9.66 0.05
CA THR A 12 -9.27 10.06 1.28
C THR A 12 -9.44 8.85 2.18
N LYS A 13 -9.78 9.09 3.44
CA LYS A 13 -10.00 8.02 4.39
C LYS A 13 -11.11 7.05 3.94
N PRO A 14 -12.29 7.54 3.48
CA PRO A 14 -13.32 6.63 2.96
C PRO A 14 -12.84 5.79 1.79
N GLU A 15 -12.02 6.36 0.92
CA GLU A 15 -11.47 5.61 -0.21
C GLU A 15 -10.52 4.51 0.27
N CYS A 16 -9.68 4.81 1.24
CA CYS A 16 -8.78 3.81 1.81
C CYS A 16 -9.54 2.66 2.45
N ASP A 17 -10.60 2.97 3.20
CA ASP A 17 -11.43 1.95 3.82
C ASP A 17 -12.09 1.06 2.75
N ARG A 18 -12.54 1.69 1.67
CA ARG A 18 -13.15 0.96 0.56
C ARG A 18 -12.15 -0.01 -0.10
N PHE A 19 -10.92 0.45 -0.30
CA PHE A 19 -9.89 -0.41 -0.87
C PHE A 19 -9.57 -1.60 0.04
N ARG A 20 -9.55 -1.38 1.35
CA ARG A 20 -9.32 -2.47 2.30
C ARG A 20 -10.38 -3.56 2.18
N GLU A 21 -11.62 -3.16 1.92
CA GLU A 21 -12.72 -4.12 1.74
C GLU A 21 -12.67 -4.80 0.38
N LEU A 22 -12.46 -4.02 -0.68
CA LEU A 22 -12.58 -4.51 -2.05
C LEU A 22 -11.36 -5.26 -2.55
N CYS A 23 -10.18 -4.84 -2.13
CA CYS A 23 -8.94 -5.39 -2.65
C CYS A 23 -8.52 -6.69 -1.99
N ASN A 24 -9.14 -7.03 -0.87
CA ASN A 24 -8.84 -8.29 -0.19
C ASN A 24 -7.34 -8.43 0.08
N PHE A 25 -6.75 -7.41 0.69
CA PHE A 25 -5.32 -7.41 1.00
C PHE A 25 -4.98 -8.53 1.97
N THR A 26 -3.78 -9.11 1.80
CA THR A 26 -3.23 -9.98 2.83
C THR A 26 -2.89 -9.14 4.06
N GLU A 27 -2.60 -9.79 5.18
CA GLU A 27 -2.26 -9.07 6.40
C GLU A 27 -1.06 -8.15 6.20
N ASP A 28 -0.01 -8.66 5.56
CA ASP A 28 1.18 -7.85 5.28
C ASP A 28 0.87 -6.68 4.37
N GLU A 29 0.10 -6.93 3.32
CA GLU A 29 -0.29 -5.87 2.39
C GLU A 29 -1.08 -4.78 3.08
N ARG A 30 -2.00 -5.15 3.95
CA ARG A 30 -2.80 -4.18 4.67
C ARG A 30 -1.93 -3.32 5.59
N LYS A 31 -0.98 -3.91 6.29
CA LYS A 31 -0.06 -3.17 7.15
C LYS A 31 0.77 -2.19 6.35
N VAL A 32 1.31 -2.63 5.22
CA VAL A 32 2.10 -1.77 4.33
C VAL A 32 1.23 -0.65 3.78
N PHE A 33 0.03 -0.97 3.34
CA PHE A 33 -0.91 0.02 2.80
C PHE A 33 -1.22 1.09 3.85
N ASP A 34 -1.56 0.68 5.06
CA ASP A 34 -1.90 1.62 6.14
C ASP A 34 -0.77 2.58 6.44
N LEU A 35 0.46 2.08 6.51
CA LEU A 35 1.61 2.94 6.78
C LEU A 35 1.92 3.86 5.60
N ARG A 36 1.80 3.34 4.39
CA ARG A 36 2.11 4.13 3.20
C ARG A 36 1.14 5.28 3.00
N VAL A 37 -0.15 5.06 3.20
CA VAL A 37 -1.13 6.14 3.06
C VAL A 37 -0.99 7.19 4.16
N LYS A 38 -0.39 6.85 5.29
CA LYS A 38 -0.06 7.81 6.34
C LYS A 38 1.15 8.66 6.00
N GLY A 39 1.83 8.35 4.91
CA GLY A 39 3.00 9.10 4.46
C GLY A 39 4.33 8.55 4.89
N LYS A 40 4.37 7.31 5.41
CA LYS A 40 5.61 6.70 5.83
C LYS A 40 6.46 6.32 4.62
N SER A 41 7.78 6.51 4.73
CA SER A 41 8.71 6.14 3.68
C SER A 41 8.92 4.63 3.65
N ILE A 42 9.51 4.14 2.55
CA ILE A 42 9.85 2.72 2.43
C ILE A 42 10.74 2.28 3.59
N VAL A 43 11.73 3.11 3.95
CA VAL A 43 12.63 2.80 5.06
C VAL A 43 11.86 2.69 6.38
N GLU A 44 10.96 3.64 6.64
CA GLU A 44 10.16 3.63 7.86
C GLU A 44 9.28 2.40 7.95
N ILE A 45 8.65 2.03 6.84
CA ILE A 45 7.80 0.83 6.78
C ILE A 45 8.63 -0.42 7.01
N SER A 46 9.78 -0.49 6.36
CA SER A 46 10.73 -1.61 6.50
C SER A 46 11.09 -1.80 7.98
N MET A 47 11.42 -0.72 8.66
CA MET A 47 11.78 -0.79 10.07
C MET A 47 10.59 -1.14 10.96
N SER A 48 9.43 -0.56 10.69
CA SER A 48 8.24 -0.79 11.50
C SER A 48 7.75 -2.22 11.43
N LEU A 49 7.84 -2.83 10.26
CA LEU A 49 7.32 -4.18 10.03
C LEU A 49 8.40 -5.26 10.02
N CYS A 50 9.65 -4.87 10.25
CA CYS A 50 10.79 -5.79 10.21
C CYS A 50 10.87 -6.56 8.89
N MET A 51 10.67 -5.83 7.79
CA MET A 51 10.75 -6.36 6.42
C MET A 51 11.91 -5.72 5.69
N ALA A 52 12.51 -6.46 4.75
CA ALA A 52 13.50 -5.88 3.84
C ALA A 52 12.80 -4.83 2.95
N GLU A 53 13.54 -3.80 2.56
CA GLU A 53 12.98 -2.76 1.68
C GLU A 53 12.49 -3.34 0.37
N ALA A 54 13.21 -4.31 -0.19
CA ALA A 54 12.79 -4.99 -1.41
C ALA A 54 11.43 -5.68 -1.23
N THR A 55 11.20 -6.26 -0.04
CA THR A 55 9.92 -6.89 0.27
C THR A 55 8.81 -5.85 0.36
N VAL A 56 9.09 -4.71 1.01
CA VAL A 56 8.11 -3.61 1.09
C VAL A 56 7.74 -3.13 -0.31
N ASN A 57 8.72 -2.96 -1.18
CA ASN A 57 8.46 -2.53 -2.56
C ASN A 57 7.59 -3.53 -3.30
N ARG A 58 7.84 -4.82 -3.12
CA ARG A 58 7.01 -5.85 -3.75
C ARG A 58 5.57 -5.81 -3.24
N ARG A 59 5.39 -5.61 -1.93
CA ARG A 59 4.05 -5.50 -1.35
C ARG A 59 3.32 -4.28 -1.92
N ILE A 60 4.02 -3.16 -2.06
CA ILE A 60 3.43 -1.94 -2.63
C ILE A 60 2.99 -2.18 -4.08
N LYS A 61 3.80 -2.85 -4.88
CA LYS A 61 3.42 -3.18 -6.26
C LYS A 61 2.18 -4.07 -6.30
N ALA A 62 2.10 -5.06 -5.42
CA ALA A 62 0.94 -5.93 -5.34
C ALA A 62 -0.31 -5.16 -4.92
N ILE A 63 -0.16 -4.25 -3.95
CA ILE A 63 -1.26 -3.40 -3.48
C ILE A 63 -1.78 -2.54 -4.62
N LYS A 64 -0.89 -1.88 -5.35
CA LYS A 64 -1.28 -1.03 -6.47
C LYS A 64 -2.02 -1.83 -7.55
N ARG A 65 -1.55 -3.03 -7.84
CA ARG A 65 -2.18 -3.89 -8.83
C ARG A 65 -3.62 -4.24 -8.42
N LYS A 66 -3.82 -4.53 -7.13
CA LYS A 66 -5.14 -4.85 -6.61
C LYS A 66 -6.06 -3.63 -6.66
N ILE A 67 -5.53 -2.45 -6.34
CA ILE A 67 -6.31 -1.21 -6.40
C ILE A 67 -6.74 -0.92 -7.84
N TYR A 68 -5.85 -1.10 -8.80
CA TYR A 68 -6.19 -0.88 -10.21
C TYR A 68 -7.35 -1.77 -10.68
N ARG A 69 -7.48 -2.96 -10.10
CA ARG A 69 -8.56 -3.87 -10.48
C ARG A 69 -9.94 -3.36 -10.05
N VAL A 70 -10.02 -2.56 -9.01
CA VAL A 70 -11.29 -2.08 -8.47
C VAL A 70 -11.57 -0.62 -8.80
N LEU A 71 -10.66 0.06 -9.49
CA LEU A 71 -10.89 1.44 -9.91
C LEU A 71 -11.83 1.51 -11.16
#